data_5c90d182e36dee4291bd82491c6f61f9
#
_entry.id   5c90d182e36dee4291bd82491c6f61f9
#
_cell.length_a   1.000
_cell.length_b   1.000
_cell.length_c   1.000
_cell.angle_alpha   90.00
_cell.angle_beta   90.00
_cell.angle_gamma   90.00
#
_symmetry.space_group_name_H-M   'P 1'
#
loop_
_entity.id
_entity.type
_entity.pdbx_description
1 polymer ?
#
loop_
_entity_poly.entity_id
_entity_poly.type
_entity_poly.pdbx_seq_one_letter_code
_entity_poly.pdbx_strand_id
1 'polypeptide(L)'
;MDDKAIIKKRIDWFCKNKINAFSPTISPAPKSVERNEIESLYEGLRWFVDRGVNELLVQKKYMGSYCDIYLHKELTDSYLVSRNGYKINHLNRTQWLAAFTDLHARFSWSDTAIRIIQSELMPWSALGKGLIANEFSAYYISHQIHADYLQQ
;
A
#
# COMPACT_ATOMS: atom_id res chain seq x y z
N MET A 1 35.65 7.00 -4.17
CA MET A 1 34.70 6.08 -4.89
C MET A 1 34.28 6.83 -6.14
N ASP A 2 34.33 6.21 -7.30
CA ASP A 2 34.04 6.92 -8.56
C ASP A 2 32.53 7.24 -8.64
N ASP A 3 32.18 8.53 -8.64
CA ASP A 3 30.80 9.01 -8.67
C ASP A 3 30.03 8.49 -9.90
N LYS A 4 30.74 8.33 -11.03
CA LYS A 4 30.16 7.76 -12.26
C LYS A 4 29.71 6.31 -12.06
N ALA A 5 30.47 5.51 -11.31
CA ALA A 5 30.10 4.13 -11.02
C ALA A 5 28.87 4.04 -10.11
N ILE A 6 28.73 4.96 -9.16
CA ILE A 6 27.57 5.06 -8.28
C ILE A 6 26.33 5.44 -9.10
N ILE A 7 26.43 6.48 -9.94
CA ILE A 7 25.34 6.93 -10.80
C ILE A 7 24.89 5.80 -11.73
N LYS A 8 25.83 5.11 -12.39
CA LYS A 8 25.52 3.99 -13.27
C LYS A 8 24.76 2.89 -12.55
N LYS A 9 25.21 2.49 -11.35
CA LYS A 9 24.51 1.48 -10.52
C LYS A 9 23.07 1.91 -10.18
N ARG A 10 22.86 3.19 -9.87
CA ARG A 10 21.50 3.71 -9.59
C ARG A 10 20.62 3.68 -10.83
N ILE A 11 21.11 4.11 -11.97
CA ILE A 11 20.38 4.05 -13.24
C ILE A 11 20.01 2.60 -13.58
N ASP A 12 20.96 1.69 -13.52
CA ASP A 12 20.74 0.27 -13.77
C ASP A 12 19.68 -0.31 -12.81
N TRP A 13 19.72 0.09 -11.54
CA TRP A 13 18.73 -0.36 -10.56
C TRP A 13 17.32 0.17 -10.89
N PHE A 14 17.20 1.45 -11.25
CA PHE A 14 15.92 2.05 -11.65
C PHE A 14 15.37 1.34 -12.91
N CYS A 15 16.19 1.16 -13.94
CA CYS A 15 15.75 0.49 -15.17
C CYS A 15 15.24 -0.94 -14.93
N LYS A 16 15.86 -1.67 -13.98
CA LYS A 16 15.47 -3.06 -13.68
C LYS A 16 14.26 -3.17 -12.78
N ASN A 17 14.03 -2.19 -11.91
CA ASN A 17 13.02 -2.31 -10.84
C ASN A 17 11.80 -1.40 -11.05
N LYS A 18 11.86 -0.43 -11.97
CA LYS A 18 10.71 0.42 -12.28
C LYS A 18 9.74 -0.31 -13.19
N ILE A 19 8.46 -0.32 -12.79
CA ILE A 19 7.35 -0.79 -13.60
C ILE A 19 6.63 0.43 -14.16
N ASN A 20 6.50 0.51 -15.48
CA ASN A 20 5.87 1.65 -16.13
C ASN A 20 4.34 1.61 -16.05
N ALA A 21 3.75 0.42 -16.03
CA ALA A 21 2.31 0.21 -15.87
C ALA A 21 2.05 -0.22 -14.43
N PHE A 22 1.50 0.67 -13.61
CA PHE A 22 1.08 0.39 -12.23
C PHE A 22 -0.24 1.11 -11.94
N SER A 23 -1.00 0.58 -11.00
CA SER A 23 -2.28 1.17 -10.62
C SER A 23 -2.08 2.50 -9.91
N PRO A 24 -2.78 3.57 -10.32
CA PRO A 24 -2.76 4.81 -9.57
C PRO A 24 -3.46 4.64 -8.23
N THR A 25 -3.02 5.38 -7.24
CA THR A 25 -3.72 5.46 -5.95
C THR A 25 -5.02 6.26 -6.10
N ILE A 26 -6.05 5.83 -5.37
CA ILE A 26 -7.31 6.56 -5.29
C ILE A 26 -7.07 7.87 -4.51
N SER A 27 -7.71 8.94 -4.94
CA SER A 27 -7.70 10.21 -4.22
C SER A 27 -8.41 10.06 -2.86
N PRO A 28 -7.97 10.78 -1.82
CA PRO A 28 -8.66 10.81 -0.54
C PRO A 28 -10.06 11.43 -0.68
N ALA A 29 -10.94 11.13 0.27
CA ALA A 29 -12.25 11.77 0.36
C ALA A 29 -12.11 13.29 0.53
N PRO A 30 -13.09 14.07 0.07
CA PRO A 30 -13.10 15.52 0.27
C PRO A 30 -13.07 15.89 1.76
N LYS A 31 -12.48 17.06 2.04
CA LYS A 31 -12.50 17.65 3.38
C LYS A 31 -13.92 18.04 3.75
N SER A 32 -14.31 17.85 5.03
CA SER A 32 -15.53 18.40 5.56
C SER A 32 -15.46 19.93 5.65
N VAL A 33 -16.49 20.60 5.18
CA VAL A 33 -16.62 22.06 5.31
C VAL A 33 -17.06 22.45 6.73
N GLU A 34 -17.87 21.61 7.37
CA GLU A 34 -18.54 21.95 8.65
C GLU A 34 -17.74 21.49 9.88
N ARG A 35 -16.98 20.39 9.78
CA ARG A 35 -16.42 19.69 10.95
C ARG A 35 -14.89 19.72 11.07
N ASN A 36 -14.21 20.42 10.21
CA ASN A 36 -12.73 20.43 10.18
C ASN A 36 -12.08 19.02 10.08
N GLU A 37 -12.79 18.07 9.50
CA GLU A 37 -12.29 16.72 9.20
C GLU A 37 -11.44 16.75 7.93
N ILE A 38 -10.27 16.17 7.95
CA ILE A 38 -9.37 16.13 6.79
C ILE A 38 -9.96 15.27 5.67
N GLU A 39 -10.59 14.14 6.03
CA GLU A 39 -11.35 13.27 5.14
C GLU A 39 -12.75 13.06 5.75
N SER A 40 -13.79 13.42 5.02
CA SER A 40 -15.18 13.29 5.50
C SER A 40 -15.87 12.13 4.82
N LEU A 41 -16.36 11.18 5.62
CA LEU A 41 -17.20 10.09 5.14
C LEU A 41 -18.47 10.63 4.47
N TYR A 42 -19.09 11.65 5.05
CA TYR A 42 -20.32 12.26 4.51
C TYR A 42 -20.08 12.87 3.12
N GLU A 43 -19.04 13.66 2.96
CA GLU A 43 -18.70 14.27 1.67
C GLU A 43 -18.28 13.20 0.64
N GLY A 44 -17.59 12.17 1.08
CA GLY A 44 -17.24 11.03 0.24
C GLY A 44 -18.48 10.29 -0.29
N LEU A 45 -19.43 9.96 0.58
CA LEU A 45 -20.69 9.32 0.19
C LEU A 45 -21.51 10.20 -0.72
N ARG A 46 -21.67 11.48 -0.37
CA ARG A 46 -22.43 12.47 -1.17
C ARG A 46 -21.86 12.60 -2.57
N TRP A 47 -20.53 12.62 -2.70
CA TRP A 47 -19.88 12.67 -4.01
C TRP A 47 -20.33 11.56 -4.96
N PHE A 48 -20.52 10.35 -4.45
CA PHE A 48 -21.01 9.20 -5.24
C PHE A 48 -22.51 9.32 -5.53
N VAL A 49 -23.31 9.67 -4.51
CA VAL A 49 -24.77 9.81 -4.65
C VAL A 49 -25.12 10.88 -5.68
N ASP A 50 -24.46 12.04 -5.65
CA ASP A 50 -24.67 13.15 -6.59
C ASP A 50 -24.32 12.74 -8.04
N ARG A 51 -23.59 11.64 -8.23
CA ARG A 51 -23.26 11.06 -9.54
C ARG A 51 -24.10 9.86 -9.92
N GLY A 52 -25.18 9.62 -9.19
CA GLY A 52 -26.13 8.55 -9.49
C GLY A 52 -25.66 7.16 -9.08
N VAL A 53 -24.65 7.04 -8.23
CA VAL A 53 -24.23 5.76 -7.67
C VAL A 53 -25.17 5.41 -6.52
N ASN A 54 -25.98 4.37 -6.71
CA ASN A 54 -27.01 3.94 -5.76
C ASN A 54 -26.56 2.80 -4.84
N GLU A 55 -25.44 2.17 -5.14
CA GLU A 55 -24.94 1.02 -4.38
C GLU A 55 -23.45 1.23 -4.08
N LEU A 56 -23.10 1.17 -2.81
CA LEU A 56 -21.73 1.39 -2.32
C LEU A 56 -21.29 0.23 -1.45
N LEU A 57 -20.09 -0.27 -1.71
CA LEU A 57 -19.43 -1.25 -0.87
C LEU A 57 -18.55 -0.52 0.16
N VAL A 58 -18.83 -0.73 1.43
CA VAL A 58 -18.02 -0.20 2.54
C VAL A 58 -17.16 -1.34 3.11
N GLN A 59 -15.88 -1.13 3.17
CA GLN A 59 -14.95 -2.12 3.71
C GLN A 59 -13.97 -1.48 4.70
N LYS A 60 -13.45 -2.28 5.62
CA LYS A 60 -12.42 -1.85 6.56
C LYS A 60 -11.16 -1.47 5.79
N LYS A 61 -10.66 -0.24 6.04
CA LYS A 61 -9.35 0.18 5.54
C LYS A 61 -8.25 -0.30 6.47
N TYR A 62 -7.40 -1.17 5.98
CA TYR A 62 -6.20 -1.57 6.71
C TYR A 62 -5.09 -0.52 6.52
N MET A 63 -4.29 -0.32 7.56
CA MET A 63 -3.15 0.58 7.52
C MET A 63 -1.86 -0.21 7.36
N GLY A 64 -1.29 -0.14 6.19
CA GLY A 64 -0.03 -0.76 5.82
C GLY A 64 0.70 0.08 4.80
N SER A 65 1.43 -0.56 3.91
CA SER A 65 1.97 0.08 2.71
C SER A 65 1.26 -0.42 1.48
N TYR A 66 0.81 0.52 0.65
CA TYR A 66 0.20 0.20 -0.64
C TYR A 66 1.12 -0.71 -1.46
N CYS A 67 0.54 -1.76 -1.98
CA CYS A 67 1.24 -2.75 -2.79
C CYS A 67 0.33 -3.31 -3.87
N ASP A 68 0.77 -3.28 -5.11
CA ASP A 68 0.16 -4.04 -6.19
C ASP A 68 0.82 -5.40 -6.31
N ILE A 69 0.01 -6.45 -6.32
CA ILE A 69 0.44 -7.82 -6.61
C ILE A 69 0.29 -8.03 -8.11
N TYR A 70 1.40 -8.19 -8.81
CA TYR A 70 1.41 -8.65 -10.20
C TYR A 70 1.48 -10.17 -10.18
N LEU A 71 0.30 -10.78 -10.16
CA LEU A 71 0.14 -12.22 -10.11
C LEU A 71 0.16 -12.76 -11.55
N HIS A 72 1.16 -13.55 -11.87
CA HIS A 72 1.33 -14.16 -13.18
C HIS A 72 0.71 -15.55 -13.24
N LYS A 73 0.37 -16.02 -14.46
CA LYS A 73 -0.05 -17.38 -14.71
C LYS A 73 0.96 -18.38 -14.17
N GLU A 74 2.25 -18.13 -14.39
CA GLU A 74 3.34 -18.82 -13.70
C GLU A 74 3.63 -18.10 -12.39
N LEU A 75 3.23 -18.69 -11.27
CA LEU A 75 3.32 -18.06 -9.95
C LEU A 75 4.74 -17.56 -9.63
N THR A 76 5.76 -18.29 -10.10
CA THR A 76 7.16 -17.93 -9.93
C THR A 76 7.56 -16.63 -10.62
N ASP A 77 6.82 -16.17 -11.60
CA ASP A 77 7.08 -14.90 -12.30
C ASP A 77 6.43 -13.70 -11.61
N SER A 78 5.60 -13.96 -10.60
CA SER A 78 4.89 -12.93 -9.86
C SER A 78 5.83 -12.03 -9.08
N TYR A 79 5.42 -10.78 -8.88
CA TYR A 79 6.17 -9.80 -8.11
C TYR A 79 5.24 -8.76 -7.47
N LEU A 80 5.80 -8.03 -6.52
CA LEU A 80 5.11 -6.97 -5.78
C LEU A 80 5.64 -5.61 -6.24
N VAL A 81 4.75 -4.63 -6.31
CA VAL A 81 5.06 -3.26 -6.77
C VAL A 81 4.56 -2.25 -5.77
N SER A 82 5.42 -1.32 -5.39
CA SER A 82 5.08 -0.23 -4.47
C SER A 82 4.23 0.85 -5.17
N ARG A 83 3.62 1.74 -4.37
CA ARG A 83 2.86 2.91 -4.84
C ARG A 83 3.56 3.70 -5.94
N ASN A 84 4.88 3.80 -5.88
CA ASN A 84 5.67 4.56 -6.84
C ASN A 84 6.12 3.74 -8.06
N GLY A 85 5.62 2.53 -8.22
CA GLY A 85 5.90 1.66 -9.37
C GLY A 85 7.24 0.94 -9.30
N TYR A 86 7.83 0.76 -8.11
CA TYR A 86 9.07 -0.01 -7.96
C TYR A 86 8.80 -1.40 -7.41
N LYS A 87 9.51 -2.40 -7.95
CA LYS A 87 9.46 -3.77 -7.41
C LYS A 87 9.93 -3.79 -5.96
N ILE A 88 9.19 -4.49 -5.12
CA ILE A 88 9.51 -4.70 -3.70
C ILE A 88 10.37 -5.96 -3.59
N ASN A 89 11.68 -5.77 -3.42
CA ASN A 89 12.66 -6.86 -3.45
C ASN A 89 13.26 -7.21 -2.07
N HIS A 90 12.89 -6.48 -1.01
CA HIS A 90 13.42 -6.70 0.33
C HIS A 90 12.65 -7.73 1.15
N LEU A 91 11.51 -8.20 0.66
CA LEU A 91 10.73 -9.25 1.31
C LEU A 91 11.21 -10.64 0.89
N ASN A 92 11.06 -11.60 1.79
CA ASN A 92 11.40 -12.99 1.48
C ASN A 92 10.44 -13.53 0.40
N ARG A 93 11.00 -13.71 -0.80
CA ARG A 93 10.24 -14.12 -1.99
C ARG A 93 9.52 -15.46 -1.81
N THR A 94 10.18 -16.42 -1.20
CA THR A 94 9.60 -17.77 -0.99
C THR A 94 8.39 -17.70 -0.09
N GLN A 95 8.44 -16.88 0.98
CA GLN A 95 7.35 -16.77 1.93
C GLN A 95 6.10 -16.13 1.29
N TRP A 96 6.23 -15.01 0.58
CA TRP A 96 5.05 -14.39 0.01
C TRP A 96 4.51 -15.14 -1.21
N LEU A 97 5.34 -15.83 -2.00
CA LEU A 97 4.86 -16.73 -3.05
C LEU A 97 4.05 -17.88 -2.47
N ALA A 98 4.51 -18.50 -1.39
CA ALA A 98 3.75 -19.54 -0.70
C ALA A 98 2.38 -19.03 -0.21
N ALA A 99 2.33 -17.81 0.34
CA ALA A 99 1.08 -17.19 0.77
C ALA A 99 0.10 -16.93 -0.39
N PHE A 100 0.59 -16.77 -1.62
CA PHE A 100 -0.27 -16.51 -2.78
C PHE A 100 -0.67 -17.78 -3.55
N THR A 101 -0.23 -18.95 -3.16
CA THR A 101 -0.58 -20.20 -3.83
C THR A 101 -2.10 -20.42 -3.87
N ASP A 102 -2.78 -20.25 -2.75
CA ASP A 102 -4.23 -20.42 -2.67
C ASP A 102 -4.99 -19.33 -3.43
N LEU A 103 -4.49 -18.10 -3.38
CA LEU A 103 -5.06 -17.00 -4.15
C LEU A 103 -4.93 -17.24 -5.64
N HIS A 104 -3.75 -17.69 -6.09
CA HIS A 104 -3.46 -18.03 -7.48
C HIS A 104 -4.37 -19.13 -8.02
N ALA A 105 -4.61 -20.16 -7.20
CA ALA A 105 -5.47 -21.30 -7.57
C ALA A 105 -6.96 -20.92 -7.75
N ARG A 106 -7.40 -19.78 -7.21
CA ARG A 106 -8.79 -19.31 -7.34
C ARG A 106 -9.06 -18.63 -8.67
N PHE A 107 -8.06 -18.29 -9.45
CA PHE A 107 -8.23 -17.62 -10.73
C PHE A 107 -8.21 -18.60 -11.91
N SER A 108 -9.08 -18.34 -12.90
CA SER A 108 -8.94 -18.93 -14.23
C SER A 108 -7.86 -18.20 -15.01
N TRP A 109 -6.96 -18.95 -15.63
CA TRP A 109 -5.81 -18.45 -16.39
C TRP A 109 -5.91 -18.73 -17.89
N SER A 110 -7.11 -19.03 -18.41
CA SER A 110 -7.31 -19.33 -19.83
C SER A 110 -6.92 -18.15 -20.73
N ASP A 111 -7.39 -16.95 -20.38
CA ASP A 111 -7.33 -15.77 -21.26
C ASP A 111 -6.47 -14.63 -20.71
N THR A 112 -5.83 -14.84 -19.58
CA THR A 112 -5.08 -13.78 -18.86
C THR A 112 -3.73 -14.27 -18.40
N ALA A 113 -2.67 -13.58 -18.79
CA ALA A 113 -1.31 -13.90 -18.35
C ALA A 113 -0.95 -13.27 -17.00
N ILE A 114 -1.54 -12.13 -16.66
CA ILE A 114 -1.24 -11.35 -15.46
C ILE A 114 -2.54 -10.81 -14.87
N ARG A 115 -2.66 -10.87 -13.55
CA ARG A 115 -3.68 -10.16 -12.77
C ARG A 115 -3.02 -9.18 -11.83
N ILE A 116 -3.50 -7.94 -11.81
CA ILE A 116 -3.03 -6.90 -10.90
C ILE A 116 -4.05 -6.79 -9.78
N ILE A 117 -3.59 -6.98 -8.53
CA ILE A 117 -4.44 -6.94 -7.34
C ILE A 117 -3.91 -5.85 -6.43
N GLN A 118 -4.74 -4.83 -6.20
CA GLN A 118 -4.44 -3.77 -5.24
C GLN A 118 -4.54 -4.32 -3.82
N SER A 119 -3.54 -4.08 -3.00
CA SER A 119 -3.45 -4.63 -1.66
C SER A 119 -2.71 -3.70 -0.69
N GLU A 120 -2.75 -4.05 0.57
CA GLU A 120 -1.96 -3.43 1.63
C GLU A 120 -0.97 -4.44 2.20
N LEU A 121 0.30 -4.09 2.18
CA LEU A 121 1.36 -4.91 2.76
C LEU A 121 1.44 -4.64 4.26
N MET A 122 1.19 -5.68 5.04
CA MET A 122 1.18 -5.65 6.50
C MET A 122 2.04 -6.79 7.05
N PRO A 123 2.52 -6.70 8.29
CA PRO A 123 2.51 -5.55 9.18
C PRO A 123 3.58 -4.51 8.84
N TRP A 124 3.44 -3.31 9.36
CA TRP A 124 4.41 -2.23 9.18
C TRP A 124 5.83 -2.59 9.61
N SER A 125 5.97 -3.47 10.61
CA SER A 125 7.27 -4.00 11.05
C SER A 125 8.04 -4.74 9.96
N ALA A 126 7.36 -5.29 8.96
CA ALA A 126 8.00 -5.92 7.79
C ALA A 126 8.55 -4.90 6.79
N LEU A 127 8.05 -3.66 6.81
CA LEU A 127 8.39 -2.60 5.87
C LEU A 127 9.50 -1.67 6.36
N GLY A 128 9.55 -1.44 7.67
CA GLY A 128 10.53 -0.58 8.30
C GLY A 128 10.77 -1.02 9.73
N LYS A 129 11.84 -1.76 9.97
CA LYS A 129 12.23 -2.17 11.31
C LYS A 129 12.43 -0.92 12.18
N GLY A 130 11.67 -0.82 13.25
CA GLY A 130 11.75 0.30 14.18
C GLY A 130 10.95 1.54 13.77
N LEU A 131 10.29 1.58 12.61
CA LEU A 131 9.49 2.72 12.17
C LEU A 131 8.47 3.13 13.24
N ILE A 132 7.65 2.19 13.71
CA ILE A 132 6.65 2.44 14.75
C ILE A 132 7.31 2.93 16.04
N ALA A 133 8.36 2.23 16.49
CA ALA A 133 9.05 2.58 17.74
C ALA A 133 9.76 3.94 17.66
N ASN A 134 10.35 4.27 16.51
CA ASN A 134 11.14 5.50 16.36
C ASN A 134 10.27 6.73 16.05
N GLU A 135 9.24 6.57 15.21
CA GLU A 135 8.44 7.68 14.71
C GLU A 135 7.18 7.95 15.56
N PHE A 136 6.59 6.89 16.14
CA PHE A 136 5.30 6.98 16.84
C PHE A 136 5.39 6.88 18.36
N SER A 137 6.51 6.42 18.93
CA SER A 137 6.65 6.31 20.40
C SER A 137 6.52 7.66 21.11
N ALA A 138 7.02 8.73 20.53
CA ALA A 138 6.91 10.08 21.09
C ALA A 138 5.45 10.53 21.20
N TYR A 139 4.62 10.22 20.20
CA TYR A 139 3.18 10.51 20.23
C TYR A 139 2.46 9.70 21.29
N TYR A 140 2.79 8.41 21.41
CA TYR A 140 2.20 7.55 22.44
C TYR A 140 2.51 8.05 23.85
N ILE A 141 3.77 8.38 24.13
CA ILE A 141 4.22 8.90 25.43
C ILE A 141 3.52 10.24 25.73
N SER A 142 3.48 11.15 24.77
CA SER A 142 2.80 12.43 24.92
C SER A 142 1.30 12.28 25.20
N HIS A 143 0.66 11.33 24.55
CA HIS A 143 -0.75 11.03 24.78
C HIS A 143 -1.00 10.44 26.18
N GLN A 144 -0.14 9.56 26.66
CA GLN A 144 -0.24 9.03 28.02
C GLN A 144 -0.07 10.12 29.08
N ILE A 145 0.95 10.97 28.96
CA ILE A 145 1.16 12.09 29.89
C ILE A 145 -0.07 13.00 29.92
N HIS A 146 -0.65 13.30 28.76
CA HIS A 146 -1.85 14.13 28.70
C HIS A 146 -3.05 13.46 29.32
N ALA A 147 -3.25 12.18 29.08
CA ALA A 147 -4.33 11.40 29.71
C ALA A 147 -4.23 11.36 31.24
N ASP A 148 -3.01 11.14 31.76
CA ASP A 148 -2.74 11.13 33.20
C ASP A 148 -3.00 12.51 33.83
N TYR A 149 -2.65 13.59 33.14
CA TYR A 149 -2.93 14.95 33.59
C TYR A 149 -4.43 15.26 33.69
N LEU A 150 -5.22 14.75 32.74
CA LEU A 150 -6.68 14.96 32.73
C LEU A 150 -7.44 14.13 33.78
N GLN A 151 -6.80 13.14 34.40
CA GLN A 151 -7.37 12.31 35.44
C GLN A 151 -7.09 12.85 36.86
N GLN A 152 -6.26 13.87 37.03
CA GLN A 152 -5.99 14.57 38.30
C GLN A 152 -7.00 15.67 38.54
#